data_3359e65e2aa9de0950f664ca044d1231
#
_entry.id   3359e65e2aa9de0950f664ca044d1231
#
_cell.length_a   1.000
_cell.length_b   1.000
_cell.length_c   1.000
_cell.angle_alpha   90.00
_cell.angle_beta   90.00
_cell.angle_gamma   90.00
#
_symmetry.space_group_name_H-M   'P 1'
#
loop_
_entity.id
_entity.type
_entity.pdbx_description
1 polymer ?
#
loop_
_entity_poly.entity_id
_entity_poly.type
_entity_poly.pdbx_seq_one_letter_code
_entity_poly.pdbx_strand_id
1 'polypeptide(L)'
;IGMRYELGIKAGIATPPFVYRQGAESIETHVNNPSRPNFGAAVAIPVPWDPKYQQSFSRLIAQLGERYGSDPLCVSVVLTCANFMSKEMHLPKTPADLAKWKQMGDYGGKLLDVYKKYTDEWAKAFPHQQISLHLTKVLDLPPTFAERVVEYGLSKYPERFTIQNCQLTGRKEDSGTESYDIIQKYRERAHHGFQSLAGFAHGGDRMGSMEMASLNIVHADGEYWELWQGDGMNPQICGAIDKAWREAKQLGYDGYKKKLIANGSYRQQSDDTYRPRGGRHRGRGRRNALLIPGG
;
A
#
# COMPACT_ATOMS: atom_id res chain seq x y z
N ILE A 1 23.79 8.21 4.67
CA ILE A 1 22.43 7.64 4.62
C ILE A 1 22.59 6.20 4.23
N GLY A 2 22.48 5.27 5.19
CA GLY A 2 22.50 3.84 4.89
C GLY A 2 21.21 3.44 4.19
N MET A 3 21.26 2.61 3.14
CA MET A 3 20.09 2.01 2.55
C MET A 3 19.43 1.09 3.59
N ARG A 4 18.17 1.36 3.91
CA ARG A 4 17.31 0.50 4.71
C ARG A 4 16.19 -0.01 3.83
N TYR A 5 15.64 -1.17 4.15
CA TYR A 5 14.57 -1.75 3.34
C TYR A 5 13.41 -2.28 4.17
N GLU A 6 12.26 -2.32 3.53
CA GLU A 6 11.06 -2.98 4.00
C GLU A 6 10.82 -4.26 3.21
N LEU A 7 10.61 -5.37 3.90
CA LEU A 7 10.28 -6.65 3.29
C LEU A 7 8.76 -6.76 3.12
N GLY A 8 8.31 -7.09 1.91
CA GLY A 8 6.88 -7.31 1.66
C GLY A 8 6.62 -8.31 0.54
N ILE A 9 5.55 -9.08 0.65
CA ILE A 9 5.15 -10.12 -0.28
C ILE A 9 3.81 -9.77 -0.92
N LYS A 10 3.68 -10.01 -2.23
CA LYS A 10 2.39 -9.96 -2.93
C LYS A 10 1.75 -11.34 -2.85
N ALA A 11 1.09 -11.65 -1.73
CA ALA A 11 0.65 -13.00 -1.42
C ALA A 11 -0.37 -13.58 -2.42
N GLY A 12 -1.26 -12.74 -3.01
CA GLY A 12 -2.30 -13.22 -3.92
C GLY A 12 -1.76 -13.82 -5.21
N ILE A 13 -1.42 -12.97 -6.19
CA ILE A 13 -1.00 -13.43 -7.53
C ILE A 13 0.38 -14.08 -7.57
N ALA A 14 1.18 -13.89 -6.52
CA ALA A 14 2.51 -14.48 -6.42
C ALA A 14 2.51 -15.86 -5.73
N THR A 15 1.34 -16.37 -5.34
CA THR A 15 1.24 -17.73 -4.76
C THR A 15 1.73 -18.78 -5.76
N PRO A 16 2.77 -19.56 -5.41
CA PRO A 16 3.36 -20.53 -6.33
C PRO A 16 2.38 -21.67 -6.70
N PRO A 17 2.42 -22.18 -7.93
CA PRO A 17 1.52 -23.25 -8.38
C PRO A 17 1.54 -24.52 -7.54
N PHE A 18 2.65 -24.81 -6.85
CA PHE A 18 2.74 -26.00 -6.01
C PHE A 18 1.77 -25.95 -4.81
N VAL A 19 1.44 -24.75 -4.29
CA VAL A 19 0.49 -24.56 -3.20
C VAL A 19 -0.89 -25.08 -3.60
N TYR A 20 -1.34 -24.75 -4.80
CA TYR A 20 -2.60 -25.25 -5.37
C TYR A 20 -2.54 -26.75 -5.67
N ARG A 21 -1.41 -27.26 -6.17
CA ARG A 21 -1.24 -28.72 -6.37
C ARG A 21 -1.28 -29.51 -5.05
N GLN A 22 -0.93 -28.89 -3.94
CA GLN A 22 -1.11 -29.47 -2.61
C GLN A 22 -2.55 -29.41 -2.11
N GLY A 23 -3.46 -28.85 -2.92
CA GLY A 23 -4.90 -28.81 -2.70
C GLY A 23 -5.36 -27.59 -1.90
N ALA A 24 -4.62 -26.47 -1.91
CA ALA A 24 -5.13 -25.22 -1.39
C ALA A 24 -6.30 -24.72 -2.25
N GLU A 25 -7.36 -24.26 -1.61
CA GLU A 25 -8.52 -23.67 -2.29
C GLU A 25 -8.15 -22.34 -2.95
N SER A 26 -8.77 -22.06 -4.08
CA SER A 26 -8.56 -20.83 -4.81
C SER A 26 -9.86 -20.18 -5.27
N ILE A 27 -9.80 -18.86 -5.45
CA ILE A 27 -10.85 -18.06 -6.09
C ILE A 27 -10.30 -17.60 -7.44
N GLU A 28 -11.01 -17.93 -8.51
CA GLU A 28 -10.75 -17.32 -9.80
C GLU A 28 -11.28 -15.89 -9.83
N THR A 29 -10.42 -14.98 -10.20
CA THR A 29 -10.69 -13.54 -10.34
C THR A 29 -10.05 -13.01 -11.61
N HIS A 30 -10.16 -11.69 -11.84
CA HIS A 30 -9.60 -11.06 -13.03
C HIS A 30 -8.74 -9.87 -12.67
N VAL A 31 -7.67 -9.65 -13.44
CA VAL A 31 -6.86 -8.44 -13.32
C VAL A 31 -7.72 -7.24 -13.73
N ASN A 32 -8.11 -6.42 -12.78
CA ASN A 32 -9.03 -5.31 -12.95
C ASN A 32 -8.36 -3.92 -13.08
N ASN A 33 -7.04 -3.87 -13.18
CA ASN A 33 -6.31 -2.63 -13.39
C ASN A 33 -6.04 -2.41 -14.89
N PRO A 34 -6.71 -1.45 -15.55
CA PRO A 34 -6.56 -1.20 -16.99
C PRO A 34 -5.16 -0.71 -17.40
N SER A 35 -4.34 -0.29 -16.46
CA SER A 35 -2.93 0.07 -16.71
C SER A 35 -2.01 -1.14 -16.83
N ARG A 36 -2.49 -2.35 -16.53
CA ARG A 36 -1.71 -3.58 -16.61
C ARG A 36 -1.79 -4.22 -17.99
N PRO A 37 -0.67 -4.73 -18.53
CA PRO A 37 -0.68 -5.40 -19.86
C PRO A 37 -1.62 -6.60 -19.95
N ASN A 38 -1.86 -7.27 -18.81
CA ASN A 38 -2.74 -8.42 -18.68
C ASN A 38 -4.13 -8.07 -18.13
N PHE A 39 -4.59 -6.84 -18.32
CA PHE A 39 -5.95 -6.42 -17.93
C PHE A 39 -7.01 -7.39 -18.47
N GLY A 40 -7.92 -7.82 -17.61
CA GLY A 40 -8.97 -8.78 -17.92
C GLY A 40 -8.54 -10.25 -17.89
N ALA A 41 -7.24 -10.56 -17.71
CA ALA A 41 -6.80 -11.95 -17.60
C ALA A 41 -7.35 -12.62 -16.33
N ALA A 42 -7.78 -13.87 -16.46
CA ALA A 42 -8.17 -14.69 -15.32
C ALA A 42 -6.94 -15.02 -14.46
N VAL A 43 -7.08 -14.91 -13.15
CA VAL A 43 -6.05 -15.18 -12.15
C VAL A 43 -6.66 -15.93 -10.98
N ALA A 44 -6.05 -17.04 -10.57
CA ALA A 44 -6.39 -17.72 -9.34
C ALA A 44 -5.62 -17.07 -8.17
N ILE A 45 -6.33 -16.77 -7.08
CA ILE A 45 -5.73 -16.38 -5.82
C ILE A 45 -6.14 -17.37 -4.73
N PRO A 46 -5.30 -17.61 -3.70
CA PRO A 46 -5.68 -18.53 -2.64
C PRO A 46 -6.83 -17.96 -1.79
N VAL A 47 -7.64 -18.84 -1.24
CA VAL A 47 -8.58 -18.49 -0.17
C VAL A 47 -7.76 -18.20 1.09
N PRO A 48 -7.80 -16.99 1.66
CA PRO A 48 -6.84 -16.60 2.72
C PRO A 48 -6.92 -17.43 4.00
N TRP A 49 -8.07 -18.04 4.29
CA TRP A 49 -8.30 -18.89 5.46
C TRP A 49 -8.21 -20.38 5.14
N ASP A 50 -7.85 -20.78 3.91
CA ASP A 50 -7.64 -22.19 3.58
C ASP A 50 -6.45 -22.74 4.38
N PRO A 51 -6.59 -23.89 5.08
CA PRO A 51 -5.55 -24.42 5.95
C PRO A 51 -4.24 -24.77 5.24
N LYS A 52 -4.32 -25.27 4.00
CA LYS A 52 -3.13 -25.65 3.21
C LYS A 52 -2.38 -24.43 2.69
N TYR A 53 -3.13 -23.41 2.26
CA TYR A 53 -2.52 -22.12 1.95
C TYR A 53 -1.84 -21.53 3.18
N GLN A 54 -2.56 -21.48 4.32
CA GLN A 54 -2.02 -20.94 5.56
C GLN A 54 -0.75 -21.68 6.01
N GLN A 55 -0.74 -23.00 5.95
CA GLN A 55 0.46 -23.79 6.28
C GLN A 55 1.66 -23.39 5.41
N SER A 56 1.44 -23.27 4.10
CA SER A 56 2.50 -22.88 3.16
C SER A 56 2.99 -21.46 3.40
N PHE A 57 2.08 -20.53 3.66
CA PHE A 57 2.42 -19.12 3.88
C PHE A 57 3.10 -18.88 5.22
N SER A 58 2.65 -19.53 6.30
CA SER A 58 3.30 -19.51 7.63
C SER A 58 4.74 -20.03 7.55
N ARG A 59 4.97 -21.12 6.79
CA ARG A 59 6.32 -21.63 6.55
C ARG A 59 7.22 -20.63 5.82
N LEU A 60 6.67 -19.95 4.82
CA LEU A 60 7.41 -18.89 4.12
C LEU A 60 7.80 -17.75 5.07
N ILE A 61 6.87 -17.28 5.91
CA ILE A 61 7.15 -16.23 6.90
C ILE A 61 8.27 -16.66 7.85
N ALA A 62 8.22 -17.89 8.37
CA ALA A 62 9.25 -18.41 9.25
C ALA A 62 10.63 -18.43 8.57
N GLN A 63 10.71 -18.93 7.34
CA GLN A 63 11.98 -18.96 6.58
C GLN A 63 12.52 -17.56 6.26
N LEU A 64 11.64 -16.59 6.00
CA LEU A 64 12.04 -15.20 5.81
C LEU A 64 12.58 -14.61 7.12
N GLY A 65 11.95 -14.91 8.26
CA GLY A 65 12.43 -14.51 9.57
C GLY A 65 13.79 -15.08 9.92
N GLU A 66 14.02 -16.37 9.65
CA GLU A 66 15.33 -17.02 9.83
C GLU A 66 16.42 -16.33 8.99
N ARG A 67 16.08 -15.91 7.78
CA ARG A 67 17.05 -15.30 6.85
C ARG A 67 17.30 -13.81 7.08
N TYR A 68 16.26 -13.05 7.41
CA TYR A 68 16.29 -11.58 7.42
C TYR A 68 15.94 -10.96 8.78
N GLY A 69 15.45 -11.74 9.75
CA GLY A 69 15.02 -11.21 11.05
C GLY A 69 16.12 -10.60 11.91
N SER A 70 17.40 -10.95 11.63
CA SER A 70 18.56 -10.33 12.27
C SER A 70 19.30 -9.33 11.38
N ASP A 71 18.82 -9.07 10.15
CA ASP A 71 19.45 -8.09 9.26
C ASP A 71 19.17 -6.66 9.75
N PRO A 72 20.20 -5.89 10.15
CA PRO A 72 20.02 -4.53 10.67
C PRO A 72 19.54 -3.54 9.60
N LEU A 73 19.59 -3.90 8.32
CA LEU A 73 19.07 -3.07 7.24
C LEU A 73 17.57 -3.32 6.99
N CYS A 74 17.03 -4.45 7.46
CA CYS A 74 15.60 -4.73 7.44
C CYS A 74 14.92 -4.02 8.60
N VAL A 75 14.30 -2.89 8.37
CA VAL A 75 13.68 -2.07 9.42
C VAL A 75 12.19 -2.35 9.60
N SER A 76 11.53 -2.87 8.59
CA SER A 76 10.09 -3.10 8.58
C SER A 76 9.74 -4.33 7.75
N VAL A 77 8.64 -4.99 8.13
CA VAL A 77 7.98 -6.01 7.33
C VAL A 77 6.53 -5.61 7.10
N VAL A 78 6.04 -5.79 5.88
CA VAL A 78 4.64 -5.51 5.58
C VAL A 78 3.78 -6.68 6.01
N LEU A 79 2.77 -6.41 6.79
CA LEU A 79 1.74 -7.38 7.16
C LEU A 79 0.93 -7.77 5.91
N THR A 80 1.42 -8.77 5.21
CA THR A 80 0.76 -9.35 4.04
C THR A 80 0.20 -10.73 4.40
N CYS A 81 -1.02 -11.00 3.95
CA CYS A 81 -1.69 -12.29 4.19
C CYS A 81 -2.88 -12.49 3.24
N ALA A 82 -3.72 -11.46 3.10
CA ALA A 82 -4.88 -11.43 2.23
C ALA A 82 -4.79 -10.17 1.35
N ASN A 83 -3.95 -10.22 0.35
CA ASN A 83 -3.71 -9.15 -0.62
C ASN A 83 -3.64 -9.72 -2.04
N PHE A 84 -3.89 -8.89 -3.04
CA PHE A 84 -3.99 -9.32 -4.43
C PHE A 84 -2.72 -9.01 -5.24
N MET A 85 -2.60 -7.79 -5.76
CA MET A 85 -1.51 -7.39 -6.66
C MET A 85 -0.52 -6.42 -6.02
N SER A 86 -0.81 -5.95 -4.83
CA SER A 86 0.01 -5.03 -4.06
C SER A 86 0.31 -5.59 -2.68
N LYS A 87 1.07 -4.86 -1.87
CA LYS A 87 1.29 -5.17 -0.47
C LYS A 87 0.17 -4.67 0.45
N GLU A 88 -0.77 -3.87 -0.09
CA GLU A 88 -1.91 -3.31 0.64
C GLU A 88 -2.97 -4.37 0.94
N MET A 89 -3.89 -4.07 1.86
CA MET A 89 -5.07 -4.87 2.21
C MET A 89 -6.07 -5.01 1.04
N HIS A 90 -5.62 -5.03 -0.19
CA HIS A 90 -6.44 -4.99 -1.39
C HIS A 90 -6.73 -6.39 -1.91
N LEU A 91 -8.02 -6.74 -2.00
CA LEU A 91 -8.53 -7.96 -2.63
C LEU A 91 -9.36 -7.61 -3.89
N PRO A 92 -9.52 -8.57 -4.82
CA PRO A 92 -10.39 -8.38 -5.98
C PRO A 92 -11.83 -8.08 -5.55
N LYS A 93 -12.40 -7.00 -6.08
CA LYS A 93 -13.71 -6.49 -5.66
C LYS A 93 -14.60 -6.00 -6.80
N THR A 94 -14.47 -6.59 -8.00
CA THR A 94 -15.50 -6.39 -9.01
C THR A 94 -16.85 -6.93 -8.51
N PRO A 95 -17.99 -6.54 -9.08
CA PRO A 95 -19.27 -7.12 -8.66
C PRO A 95 -19.30 -8.65 -8.69
N ALA A 96 -18.65 -9.27 -9.68
CA ALA A 96 -18.54 -10.72 -9.79
C ALA A 96 -17.64 -11.32 -8.69
N ASP A 97 -16.52 -10.66 -8.37
CA ASP A 97 -15.64 -11.11 -7.28
C ASP A 97 -16.35 -11.00 -5.92
N LEU A 98 -17.04 -9.87 -5.67
CA LEU A 98 -17.81 -9.70 -4.43
C LEU A 98 -18.89 -10.76 -4.26
N ALA A 99 -19.56 -11.17 -5.36
CA ALA A 99 -20.52 -12.27 -5.31
C ALA A 99 -19.88 -13.59 -4.86
N LYS A 100 -18.66 -13.89 -5.34
CA LYS A 100 -17.89 -15.07 -4.92
C LYS A 100 -17.53 -15.00 -3.43
N TRP A 101 -17.03 -13.84 -2.94
CA TRP A 101 -16.73 -13.64 -1.53
C TRP A 101 -17.96 -13.86 -0.64
N LYS A 102 -19.11 -13.32 -1.02
CA LYS A 102 -20.39 -13.47 -0.29
C LYS A 102 -20.86 -14.92 -0.20
N GLN A 103 -20.62 -15.73 -1.23
CA GLN A 103 -20.95 -17.17 -1.22
C GLN A 103 -20.13 -17.96 -0.18
N MET A 104 -18.99 -17.44 0.27
CA MET A 104 -18.15 -18.07 1.30
C MET A 104 -18.64 -17.84 2.74
N GLY A 105 -19.80 -17.19 2.91
CA GLY A 105 -20.40 -16.91 4.23
C GLY A 105 -19.72 -15.73 4.93
N ASP A 106 -19.43 -15.84 6.22
CA ASP A 106 -18.78 -14.79 7.00
C ASP A 106 -17.31 -14.57 6.59
N TYR A 107 -17.10 -14.03 5.37
CA TYR A 107 -15.76 -13.72 4.89
C TYR A 107 -15.10 -12.58 5.67
N GLY A 108 -15.89 -11.66 6.24
CA GLY A 108 -15.37 -10.55 7.04
C GLY A 108 -14.75 -11.04 8.35
N GLY A 109 -15.45 -11.91 9.09
CA GLY A 109 -14.91 -12.54 10.30
C GLY A 109 -13.68 -13.39 9.99
N LYS A 110 -13.76 -14.24 8.97
CA LYS A 110 -12.63 -15.08 8.53
C LYS A 110 -11.40 -14.25 8.14
N LEU A 111 -11.58 -13.16 7.39
CA LEU A 111 -10.48 -12.26 7.06
C LEU A 111 -9.87 -11.60 8.29
N LEU A 112 -10.69 -11.17 9.25
CA LEU A 112 -10.18 -10.59 10.49
C LEU A 112 -9.29 -11.57 11.26
N ASP A 113 -9.71 -12.84 11.35
CA ASP A 113 -8.92 -13.88 12.01
C ASP A 113 -7.62 -14.16 11.26
N VAL A 114 -7.64 -14.12 9.91
CA VAL A 114 -6.44 -14.20 9.08
C VAL A 114 -5.47 -13.06 9.39
N TYR A 115 -5.95 -11.81 9.45
CA TYR A 115 -5.10 -10.66 9.76
C TYR A 115 -4.51 -10.76 11.17
N LYS A 116 -5.29 -11.16 12.18
CA LYS A 116 -4.80 -11.38 13.55
C LYS A 116 -3.70 -12.44 13.59
N LYS A 117 -3.96 -13.62 13.01
CA LYS A 117 -3.00 -14.71 12.93
C LYS A 117 -1.67 -14.26 12.33
N TYR A 118 -1.73 -13.61 11.18
CA TYR A 118 -0.49 -13.21 10.49
C TYR A 118 0.18 -11.99 11.12
N THR A 119 -0.54 -11.13 11.83
CA THR A 119 0.10 -10.12 12.70
C THR A 119 1.02 -10.80 13.70
N ASP A 120 0.54 -11.85 14.37
CA ASP A 120 1.33 -12.59 15.36
C ASP A 120 2.50 -13.36 14.71
N GLU A 121 2.29 -13.96 13.54
CA GLU A 121 3.34 -14.73 12.86
C GLU A 121 4.46 -13.83 12.33
N TRP A 122 4.14 -12.70 11.70
CA TRP A 122 5.13 -11.72 11.27
C TRP A 122 5.89 -11.14 12.48
N ALA A 123 5.19 -10.80 13.57
CA ALA A 123 5.81 -10.30 14.79
C ALA A 123 6.78 -11.29 15.43
N LYS A 124 6.43 -12.58 15.40
CA LYS A 124 7.29 -13.66 15.90
C LYS A 124 8.51 -13.88 15.01
N ALA A 125 8.33 -13.89 13.69
CA ALA A 125 9.41 -14.14 12.73
C ALA A 125 10.41 -12.97 12.65
N PHE A 126 9.94 -11.75 12.92
CA PHE A 126 10.72 -10.51 12.85
C PHE A 126 10.63 -9.75 14.18
N PRO A 127 11.37 -10.18 15.22
CA PRO A 127 11.17 -9.68 16.58
C PRO A 127 11.62 -8.24 16.80
N HIS A 128 12.44 -7.68 15.90
CA HIS A 128 13.03 -6.35 16.03
C HIS A 128 12.51 -5.33 14.99
N GLN A 129 11.81 -5.79 13.96
CA GLN A 129 11.32 -4.95 12.87
C GLN A 129 9.95 -4.34 13.20
N GLN A 130 9.64 -3.23 12.58
CA GLN A 130 8.28 -2.70 12.52
C GLN A 130 7.39 -3.64 11.70
N ILE A 131 6.12 -3.75 12.10
CA ILE A 131 5.09 -4.52 11.37
C ILE A 131 4.15 -3.50 10.74
N SER A 132 4.27 -3.31 9.44
CA SER A 132 3.56 -2.26 8.71
C SER A 132 2.29 -2.78 8.06
N LEU A 133 1.14 -2.24 8.44
CA LEU A 133 -0.14 -2.51 7.78
C LEU A 133 -0.41 -1.44 6.73
N HIS A 134 -0.38 -1.83 5.47
CA HIS A 134 -0.70 -0.94 4.34
C HIS A 134 -2.21 -0.86 4.12
N LEU A 135 -2.78 0.26 4.56
CA LEU A 135 -4.22 0.47 4.62
C LEU A 135 -4.84 0.68 3.24
N THR A 136 -5.94 0.00 2.99
CA THR A 136 -6.88 0.30 1.91
C THR A 136 -8.24 -0.32 2.22
N LYS A 137 -9.27 0.07 1.48
CA LYS A 137 -10.61 -0.52 1.61
C LYS A 137 -10.60 -2.00 1.20
N VAL A 138 -10.97 -2.86 2.12
CA VAL A 138 -11.03 -4.32 1.92
C VAL A 138 -12.42 -4.70 1.43
N LEU A 139 -12.54 -5.14 0.19
CA LEU A 139 -13.80 -5.56 -0.43
C LEU A 139 -14.91 -4.50 -0.27
N ASP A 140 -16.10 -4.92 0.15
CA ASP A 140 -17.22 -4.05 0.54
C ASP A 140 -17.41 -3.97 2.07
N LEU A 141 -16.38 -4.38 2.84
CA LEU A 141 -16.41 -4.28 4.30
C LEU A 141 -16.37 -2.81 4.76
N PRO A 142 -16.96 -2.50 5.91
CA PRO A 142 -16.94 -1.14 6.45
C PRO A 142 -15.53 -0.74 6.93
N PRO A 143 -15.24 0.57 7.07
CA PRO A 143 -13.95 1.07 7.59
C PRO A 143 -13.56 0.47 8.94
N THR A 144 -14.53 0.16 9.78
CA THR A 144 -14.33 -0.50 11.08
C THR A 144 -13.65 -1.87 10.97
N PHE A 145 -13.63 -2.49 9.79
CA PHE A 145 -12.87 -3.72 9.57
C PHE A 145 -11.36 -3.45 9.70
N ALA A 146 -10.84 -2.48 8.95
CA ALA A 146 -9.42 -2.11 9.03
C ALA A 146 -9.06 -1.59 10.43
N GLU A 147 -9.93 -0.80 11.06
CA GLU A 147 -9.74 -0.34 12.44
C GLU A 147 -9.61 -1.51 13.43
N ARG A 148 -10.40 -2.58 13.29
CA ARG A 148 -10.27 -3.78 14.15
C ARG A 148 -8.92 -4.47 13.98
N VAL A 149 -8.35 -4.47 12.78
CA VAL A 149 -6.99 -4.99 12.55
C VAL A 149 -5.96 -4.10 13.23
N VAL A 150 -6.10 -2.76 13.09
CA VAL A 150 -5.23 -1.78 13.73
C VAL A 150 -5.27 -1.92 15.26
N GLU A 151 -6.47 -1.98 15.85
CA GLU A 151 -6.62 -2.15 17.31
C GLU A 151 -5.98 -3.45 17.80
N TYR A 152 -6.12 -4.54 17.05
CA TYR A 152 -5.45 -5.80 17.41
C TYR A 152 -3.93 -5.64 17.39
N GLY A 153 -3.38 -5.08 16.31
CA GLY A 153 -1.93 -4.86 16.18
C GLY A 153 -1.37 -3.98 17.30
N LEU A 154 -2.02 -2.86 17.59
CA LEU A 154 -1.62 -1.94 18.64
C LEU A 154 -1.75 -2.55 20.04
N SER A 155 -2.78 -3.38 20.29
CA SER A 155 -2.94 -4.04 21.60
C SER A 155 -1.85 -5.06 21.89
N LYS A 156 -1.28 -5.68 20.85
CA LYS A 156 -0.26 -6.73 20.97
C LYS A 156 1.17 -6.21 20.80
N TYR A 157 1.37 -5.23 19.93
CA TYR A 157 2.69 -4.77 19.49
C TYR A 157 2.73 -3.23 19.41
N PRO A 158 2.39 -2.48 20.50
CA PRO A 158 2.22 -1.03 20.45
C PRO A 158 3.43 -0.28 19.90
N GLU A 159 4.65 -0.73 20.27
CA GLU A 159 5.90 -0.09 19.86
C GLU A 159 6.38 -0.46 18.45
N ARG A 160 5.72 -1.42 17.80
CA ARG A 160 6.19 -1.99 16.53
C ARG A 160 5.14 -2.05 15.45
N PHE A 161 3.87 -1.85 15.80
CA PHE A 161 2.79 -1.88 14.80
C PHE A 161 2.66 -0.51 14.15
N THR A 162 2.83 -0.48 12.84
CA THR A 162 2.83 0.73 12.01
C THR A 162 1.68 0.69 11.01
N ILE A 163 1.07 1.81 10.71
CA ILE A 163 0.06 1.92 9.67
C ILE A 163 0.53 2.85 8.55
N GLN A 164 0.19 2.52 7.31
CA GLN A 164 0.64 3.28 6.15
C GLN A 164 -0.50 3.56 5.16
N ASN A 165 -0.61 4.81 4.71
CA ASN A 165 -1.40 5.18 3.56
C ASN A 165 -0.55 5.08 2.29
N CYS A 166 -0.97 4.27 1.30
CA CYS A 166 -0.27 4.08 0.04
C CYS A 166 -0.89 4.88 -1.12
N GLN A 167 -1.69 5.88 -0.82
CA GLN A 167 -2.44 6.66 -1.81
C GLN A 167 -2.12 8.17 -1.75
N LEU A 168 -0.98 8.54 -1.18
CA LEU A 168 -0.58 9.94 -1.07
C LEU A 168 -0.44 10.59 -2.44
N THR A 169 -1.13 11.70 -2.62
CA THR A 169 -0.97 12.61 -3.76
C THR A 169 -0.91 14.07 -3.29
N GLY A 170 -0.45 14.96 -4.17
CA GLY A 170 -0.51 16.40 -3.97
C GLY A 170 -1.53 17.09 -4.87
N ARG A 171 -2.59 16.38 -5.27
CA ARG A 171 -3.64 16.96 -6.13
C ARG A 171 -4.54 17.93 -5.38
N LYS A 172 -4.83 17.61 -4.15
CA LYS A 172 -5.70 18.37 -3.24
C LYS A 172 -5.33 18.04 -1.80
N GLU A 173 -5.91 18.77 -0.86
CA GLU A 173 -5.87 18.38 0.54
C GLU A 173 -6.53 17.00 0.71
N ASP A 174 -5.75 16.06 1.27
CA ASP A 174 -6.18 14.67 1.39
C ASP A 174 -7.05 14.54 2.64
N SER A 175 -8.35 14.61 2.44
CA SER A 175 -9.34 14.40 3.48
C SER A 175 -10.46 13.53 2.92
N GLY A 176 -11.00 12.63 3.75
CA GLY A 176 -12.13 11.78 3.37
C GLY A 176 -11.77 10.55 2.54
N THR A 177 -10.49 10.13 2.53
CA THR A 177 -10.14 8.77 2.14
C THR A 177 -10.07 7.88 3.38
N GLU A 178 -10.65 6.68 3.28
CA GLU A 178 -10.75 5.76 4.42
C GLU A 178 -9.41 5.51 5.12
N SER A 179 -8.33 5.30 4.35
CA SER A 179 -7.00 5.05 4.91
C SER A 179 -6.40 6.29 5.59
N TYR A 180 -6.68 7.49 5.07
CA TYR A 180 -6.23 8.74 5.67
C TYR A 180 -6.98 9.03 6.98
N ASP A 181 -8.30 8.82 6.98
CA ASP A 181 -9.14 9.01 8.17
C ASP A 181 -8.73 8.06 9.30
N ILE A 182 -8.36 6.81 8.96
CA ILE A 182 -7.80 5.85 9.94
C ILE A 182 -6.47 6.37 10.51
N ILE A 183 -5.56 6.87 9.67
CA ILE A 183 -4.29 7.46 10.16
C ILE A 183 -4.58 8.63 11.10
N GLN A 184 -5.44 9.56 10.72
CA GLN A 184 -5.82 10.70 11.57
C GLN A 184 -6.38 10.26 12.93
N LYS A 185 -7.19 9.19 12.94
CA LYS A 185 -7.78 8.65 14.17
C LYS A 185 -6.74 8.04 15.11
N TYR A 186 -5.71 7.40 14.55
CA TYR A 186 -4.73 6.64 15.32
C TYR A 186 -3.36 7.33 15.46
N ARG A 187 -3.17 8.52 14.92
CA ARG A 187 -1.88 9.23 14.84
C ARG A 187 -1.12 9.37 16.16
N GLU A 188 -1.82 9.49 17.28
CA GLU A 188 -1.21 9.61 18.61
C GLU A 188 -0.86 8.25 19.24
N ARG A 189 -1.31 7.14 18.62
CA ARG A 189 -1.21 5.79 19.18
C ARG A 189 -0.39 4.84 18.32
N ALA A 190 -0.24 5.14 17.04
CA ALA A 190 0.41 4.28 16.06
C ALA A 190 1.50 5.05 15.31
N HIS A 191 2.67 4.45 15.16
CA HIS A 191 3.61 4.88 14.14
C HIS A 191 2.96 4.85 12.77
N HIS A 192 3.15 5.88 11.96
CA HIS A 192 2.47 5.95 10.67
C HIS A 192 3.24 6.74 9.64
N GLY A 193 2.97 6.42 8.38
CA GLY A 193 3.60 7.07 7.25
C GLY A 193 2.79 6.97 5.97
N PHE A 194 3.41 7.45 4.91
CA PHE A 194 2.78 7.61 3.62
C PHE A 194 3.65 7.08 2.50
N GLN A 195 3.02 6.45 1.50
CA GLN A 195 3.65 6.12 0.23
C GLN A 195 2.98 6.95 -0.87
N SER A 196 3.76 7.52 -1.77
CA SER A 196 3.26 8.15 -2.98
C SER A 196 2.46 7.16 -3.82
N LEU A 197 1.27 7.56 -4.30
CA LEU A 197 0.41 6.72 -5.15
C LEU A 197 1.12 6.28 -6.44
N ALA A 198 1.98 7.13 -6.99
CA ALA A 198 2.85 6.89 -8.13
C ALA A 198 4.11 7.75 -8.00
N GLY A 199 5.10 7.55 -8.88
CA GLY A 199 6.26 8.43 -8.93
C GLY A 199 5.89 9.82 -9.45
N PHE A 200 6.42 10.88 -8.85
CA PHE A 200 6.25 12.25 -9.31
C PHE A 200 6.88 12.46 -10.69
N ALA A 201 7.98 11.76 -10.99
CA ALA A 201 8.64 11.79 -12.30
C ALA A 201 7.72 11.40 -13.46
N HIS A 202 6.77 10.51 -13.22
CA HIS A 202 5.94 9.88 -14.26
C HIS A 202 4.44 9.98 -14.01
N GLY A 203 4.05 10.46 -12.83
CA GLY A 203 2.65 10.50 -12.38
C GLY A 203 1.81 11.59 -13.04
N GLY A 204 2.44 12.62 -13.59
CA GLY A 204 1.76 13.76 -14.22
C GLY A 204 0.68 14.37 -13.32
N ASP A 205 -0.45 14.76 -13.92
CA ASP A 205 -1.61 15.33 -13.21
C ASP A 205 -2.17 14.41 -12.11
N ARG A 206 -1.85 13.12 -12.16
CA ARG A 206 -2.29 12.16 -11.15
C ARG A 206 -1.63 12.38 -9.79
N MET A 207 -0.40 12.89 -9.78
CA MET A 207 0.35 13.10 -8.55
C MET A 207 0.14 14.48 -7.94
N GLY A 208 -0.13 15.50 -8.77
CA GLY A 208 -0.21 16.87 -8.31
C GLY A 208 1.15 17.42 -7.87
N SER A 209 1.18 18.32 -6.88
CA SER A 209 2.41 18.96 -6.42
C SER A 209 3.02 18.28 -5.20
N MET A 210 4.35 18.37 -5.08
CA MET A 210 5.10 17.85 -3.93
C MET A 210 4.79 18.63 -2.66
N GLU A 211 4.51 19.93 -2.82
CA GLU A 211 4.14 20.83 -1.73
C GLU A 211 2.81 20.43 -1.10
N MET A 212 1.80 20.15 -1.91
CA MET A 212 0.50 19.68 -1.40
C MET A 212 0.61 18.27 -0.77
N ALA A 213 1.43 17.39 -1.36
CA ALA A 213 1.68 16.07 -0.75
C ALA A 213 2.37 16.24 0.62
N SER A 214 3.34 17.15 0.74
CA SER A 214 4.00 17.48 2.01
C SER A 214 3.03 18.06 3.03
N LEU A 215 2.08 18.92 2.60
CA LEU A 215 1.02 19.45 3.45
C LEU A 215 0.17 18.31 4.03
N ASN A 216 -0.22 17.34 3.18
CA ASN A 216 -1.03 16.21 3.60
C ASN A 216 -0.33 15.32 4.63
N ILE A 217 0.99 15.10 4.49
CA ILE A 217 1.77 14.35 5.48
C ILE A 217 1.82 15.11 6.80
N VAL A 218 2.12 16.41 6.79
CA VAL A 218 2.24 17.21 8.01
C VAL A 218 0.88 17.39 8.69
N HIS A 219 -0.21 17.44 7.94
CA HIS A 219 -1.56 17.46 8.51
C HIS A 219 -1.86 16.21 9.36
N ALA A 220 -1.27 15.07 9.00
CA ALA A 220 -1.45 13.82 9.71
C ALA A 220 -0.31 13.49 10.67
N ASP A 221 0.63 14.40 10.90
CA ASP A 221 1.86 14.18 11.70
C ASP A 221 2.69 12.98 11.20
N GLY A 222 2.70 12.74 9.87
CA GLY A 222 3.38 11.60 9.28
C GLY A 222 4.89 11.55 9.57
N GLU A 223 5.36 10.39 10.00
CA GLU A 223 6.74 10.18 10.45
C GLU A 223 7.70 9.93 9.29
N TYR A 224 7.23 9.28 8.22
CA TYR A 224 8.02 8.95 7.05
C TYR A 224 7.23 9.06 5.73
N TRP A 225 7.99 9.18 4.64
CA TRP A 225 7.47 9.22 3.29
C TRP A 225 8.21 8.20 2.41
N GLU A 226 7.52 7.14 2.01
CA GLU A 226 8.05 6.14 1.07
C GLU A 226 7.91 6.65 -0.37
N LEU A 227 9.04 6.75 -1.06
CA LEU A 227 9.13 7.20 -2.44
C LEU A 227 9.28 6.03 -3.40
N TRP A 228 8.78 6.19 -4.60
CA TRP A 228 9.09 5.28 -5.69
C TRP A 228 10.57 5.37 -6.06
N GLN A 229 11.15 4.23 -6.45
CA GLN A 229 12.57 4.16 -6.81
C GLN A 229 12.97 5.23 -7.84
N GLY A 230 12.13 5.49 -8.86
CA GLY A 230 12.39 6.50 -9.88
C GLY A 230 12.52 7.92 -9.32
N ASP A 231 11.75 8.27 -8.28
CA ASP A 231 11.84 9.55 -7.61
C ASP A 231 13.08 9.61 -6.69
N GLY A 232 13.31 8.54 -5.93
CA GLY A 232 14.45 8.46 -5.00
C GLY A 232 15.81 8.43 -5.72
N MET A 233 15.86 7.87 -6.93
CA MET A 233 17.07 7.83 -7.77
C MET A 233 17.28 9.10 -8.61
N ASN A 234 16.30 10.00 -8.67
CA ASN A 234 16.41 11.27 -9.37
C ASN A 234 16.76 12.39 -8.39
N PRO A 235 18.01 12.93 -8.39
CA PRO A 235 18.44 13.92 -7.42
C PRO A 235 17.60 15.21 -7.42
N GLN A 236 17.08 15.63 -8.57
CA GLN A 236 16.26 16.83 -8.69
C GLN A 236 14.88 16.63 -8.03
N ILE A 237 14.24 15.50 -8.30
CA ILE A 237 12.92 15.17 -7.72
C ILE A 237 13.07 14.91 -6.24
N CYS A 238 14.04 14.09 -5.84
CA CYS A 238 14.30 13.77 -4.44
C CYS A 238 14.63 15.04 -3.63
N GLY A 239 15.45 15.94 -4.20
CA GLY A 239 15.75 17.21 -3.57
C GLY A 239 14.56 18.17 -3.45
N ALA A 240 13.68 18.20 -4.45
CA ALA A 240 12.44 18.99 -4.40
C ALA A 240 11.46 18.47 -3.34
N ILE A 241 11.29 17.14 -3.25
CA ILE A 241 10.48 16.48 -2.22
C ILE A 241 11.03 16.77 -0.82
N ASP A 242 12.35 16.59 -0.61
CA ASP A 242 13.01 16.84 0.68
C ASP A 242 12.84 18.30 1.11
N LYS A 243 13.04 19.23 0.19
CA LYS A 243 12.83 20.66 0.45
C LYS A 243 11.39 20.97 0.87
N ALA A 244 10.40 20.49 0.11
CA ALA A 244 8.99 20.74 0.40
C ALA A 244 8.59 20.15 1.75
N TRP A 245 9.04 18.94 2.05
CA TRP A 245 8.71 18.28 3.29
C TRP A 245 9.38 18.91 4.51
N ARG A 246 10.67 19.29 4.43
CA ARG A 246 11.35 20.00 5.51
C ARG A 246 10.69 21.34 5.81
N GLU A 247 10.33 22.08 4.79
CA GLU A 247 9.65 23.36 4.95
C GLU A 247 8.26 23.20 5.56
N ALA A 248 7.50 22.17 5.12
CA ALA A 248 6.20 21.83 5.71
C ALA A 248 6.33 21.46 7.19
N LYS A 249 7.32 20.65 7.55
CA LYS A 249 7.60 20.32 8.97
C LYS A 249 8.00 21.54 9.79
N GLN A 250 8.81 22.43 9.23
CA GLN A 250 9.26 23.63 9.94
C GLN A 250 8.12 24.60 10.24
N LEU A 251 7.21 24.82 9.27
CA LEU A 251 6.09 25.75 9.40
C LEU A 251 4.87 25.16 10.09
N GLY A 252 4.80 23.84 10.22
CA GLY A 252 3.60 23.12 10.62
C GLY A 252 2.46 23.22 9.61
N TYR A 253 1.37 22.49 9.84
CA TYR A 253 0.23 22.43 8.92
C TYR A 253 -0.34 23.83 8.59
N ASP A 254 -0.71 24.61 9.61
CA ASP A 254 -1.36 25.91 9.41
C ASP A 254 -0.45 26.92 8.73
N GLY A 255 0.83 26.98 9.12
CA GLY A 255 1.82 27.89 8.54
C GLY A 255 2.09 27.53 7.07
N TYR A 256 2.26 26.25 6.78
CA TYR A 256 2.54 25.80 5.43
C TYR A 256 1.31 25.96 4.51
N LYS A 257 0.12 25.67 5.01
CA LYS A 257 -1.15 25.90 4.30
C LYS A 257 -1.32 27.38 3.93
N LYS A 258 -1.10 28.31 4.89
CA LYS A 258 -1.14 29.76 4.61
C LYS A 258 -0.16 30.16 3.51
N LYS A 259 1.05 29.62 3.53
CA LYS A 259 2.05 29.84 2.47
C LYS A 259 1.56 29.36 1.11
N LEU A 260 1.01 28.14 1.02
CA LEU A 260 0.51 27.59 -0.25
C LEU A 260 -0.69 28.36 -0.80
N ILE A 261 -1.54 28.90 0.06
CA ILE A 261 -2.63 29.80 -0.35
C ILE A 261 -2.05 31.09 -0.92
N ALA A 262 -1.10 31.72 -0.22
CA ALA A 262 -0.52 32.99 -0.61
C ALA A 262 0.23 32.92 -1.96
N ASN A 263 0.84 31.79 -2.29
CA ASN A 263 1.57 31.60 -3.55
C ASN A 263 0.73 30.93 -4.67
N GLY A 264 -0.58 30.68 -4.43
CA GLY A 264 -1.49 30.06 -5.40
C GLY A 264 -1.29 28.56 -5.63
N SER A 265 -0.53 27.87 -4.76
CA SER A 265 -0.24 26.44 -4.88
C SER A 265 -1.22 25.55 -4.11
N TYR A 266 -2.06 26.12 -3.25
CA TYR A 266 -3.05 25.38 -2.47
C TYR A 266 -4.25 24.97 -3.32
N ARG A 267 -4.68 23.72 -3.19
CA ARG A 267 -5.87 23.19 -3.87
C ARG A 267 -6.83 22.55 -2.88
N GLN A 268 -8.07 23.03 -2.88
CA GLN A 268 -9.16 22.48 -2.07
C GLN A 268 -9.80 21.25 -2.75
N GLN A 269 -10.54 20.46 -1.95
CA GLN A 269 -11.24 19.28 -2.41
C GLN A 269 -12.34 19.59 -3.45
N SER A 270 -12.94 20.79 -3.38
CA SER A 270 -13.99 21.27 -4.28
C SER A 270 -13.54 21.53 -5.72
N ASP A 271 -12.22 21.66 -5.94
CA ASP A 271 -11.67 22.00 -7.26
C ASP A 271 -11.51 20.77 -8.19
N ASP A 272 -12.04 19.63 -7.80
CA ASP A 272 -11.90 18.35 -8.52
C ASP A 272 -12.87 18.28 -9.73
N THR A 273 -12.62 19.07 -10.76
CA THR A 273 -13.18 18.91 -12.10
C THR A 273 -12.46 17.84 -12.91
N TYR A 274 -11.89 16.80 -12.27
CA TYR A 274 -11.27 15.71 -12.99
C TYR A 274 -12.32 14.98 -13.83
N ARG A 275 -12.49 15.42 -15.06
CA ARG A 275 -13.06 14.60 -16.14
C ARG A 275 -11.93 13.71 -16.65
N PRO A 276 -12.02 12.37 -16.53
CA PRO A 276 -11.11 11.49 -17.24
C PRO A 276 -11.18 11.88 -18.72
N ARG A 277 -10.08 12.37 -19.27
CA ARG A 277 -10.00 12.59 -20.72
C ARG A 277 -10.29 11.26 -21.36
N GLY A 278 -11.45 11.14 -21.98
CA GLY A 278 -11.85 9.99 -22.74
C GLY A 278 -10.71 9.60 -23.68
N GLY A 279 -10.26 8.36 -23.57
CA GLY A 279 -9.12 7.86 -24.32
C GLY A 279 -9.30 8.08 -25.81
N ARG A 280 -8.63 9.09 -26.36
CA ARG A 280 -8.36 9.11 -27.79
C ARG A 280 -7.30 8.06 -28.04
N HIS A 281 -7.72 6.90 -28.48
CA HIS A 281 -6.87 5.97 -29.19
C HIS A 281 -6.11 6.71 -30.31
N ARG A 282 -4.90 7.16 -30.03
CA ARG A 282 -3.92 7.43 -31.09
C ARG A 282 -3.10 6.17 -31.24
N GLY A 283 -3.35 5.54 -32.38
CA GLY A 283 -2.67 4.35 -32.81
C GLY A 283 -1.17 4.56 -33.02
N ARG A 284 -0.47 3.44 -32.86
CA ARG A 284 0.78 3.05 -33.48
C ARG A 284 2.04 3.86 -33.21
N GLY A 285 2.88 3.29 -32.42
CA GLY A 285 4.32 3.44 -32.48
C GLY A 285 4.96 2.15 -32.00
N ARG A 286 5.17 1.20 -32.90
CA ARG A 286 6.09 0.08 -32.69
C ARG A 286 7.46 0.69 -32.36
N ARG A 287 7.99 0.42 -31.17
CA ARG A 287 9.41 0.55 -30.90
C ARG A 287 9.94 -0.79 -30.44
N ASN A 288 10.89 -1.26 -31.24
CA ASN A 288 11.60 -2.51 -31.15
C ASN A 288 12.24 -2.71 -29.78
N ALA A 289 12.04 -3.91 -29.21
CA ALA A 289 12.84 -4.41 -28.13
C ALA A 289 14.24 -4.72 -28.67
N LEU A 290 15.27 -4.08 -28.13
CA LEU A 290 16.66 -4.50 -28.33
C LEU A 290 16.88 -5.74 -27.45
N LEU A 291 17.08 -6.88 -28.09
CA LEU A 291 17.67 -8.07 -27.48
C LEU A 291 19.17 -7.84 -27.39
N ILE A 292 19.72 -7.87 -26.18
CA ILE A 292 21.15 -7.97 -25.97
C ILE A 292 21.48 -9.46 -25.84
N PRO A 293 22.40 -10.03 -26.66
CA PRO A 293 22.80 -11.42 -26.53
C PRO A 293 23.71 -11.57 -25.31
N GLY A 294 23.45 -12.66 -24.56
CA GLY A 294 24.32 -13.09 -23.49
C GLY A 294 25.66 -13.61 -23.99
N GLY A 295 26.71 -13.23 -23.27
CA GLY A 295 27.99 -13.88 -23.18
C GLY A 295 28.18 -14.44 -21.79
#